data_4558e2c6f92222c0096ed275237f4342
#
_entry.id   4558e2c6f92222c0096ed275237f4342
#
_cell.length_a   1.000
_cell.length_b   1.000
_cell.length_c   1.000
_cell.angle_alpha   90.00
_cell.angle_beta   90.00
_cell.angle_gamma   90.00
#
_symmetry.space_group_name_H-M   'P 1'
#
loop_
_entity.id
_entity.type
_entity.pdbx_description
1 polymer ?
#
loop_
_entity_poly.entity_id
_entity_poly.type
_entity_poly.pdbx_seq_one_letter_code
_entity_poly.pdbx_strand_id
1 'polypeptide(L)'
;LQVNQAIDMTYDNLIKLSLRHRPDVLIIGEIRDKETARAVIRASLTGVTVLSTIHAKSVSGVYERLLDLGVDKSELDNALQGIAYMRLIKGGGVIDFASENFQSHSSTSWNQQLEGLVEQGYLTEGDIQGEKIKD
;
A
#
# COMPACT_ATOMS: atom_id res chain seq x y z
N LEU A 1 -12.53 6.00 -6.10
CA LEU A 1 -12.64 7.34 -6.72
C LEU A 1 -11.77 7.42 -7.97
N GLN A 2 -12.27 8.08 -8.99
CA GLN A 2 -11.55 8.37 -10.22
C GLN A 2 -11.43 9.87 -10.42
N VAL A 3 -10.31 10.29 -11.00
CA VAL A 3 -10.03 11.70 -11.26
C VAL A 3 -10.42 12.09 -12.68
N ASN A 4 -11.06 13.23 -12.80
CA ASN A 4 -11.33 13.87 -14.09
C ASN A 4 -10.96 15.35 -14.00
N GLN A 5 -9.76 15.69 -14.48
CA GLN A 5 -9.24 17.06 -14.43
C GLN A 5 -10.00 18.05 -15.33
N ALA A 6 -10.63 17.56 -16.42
CA ALA A 6 -11.38 18.42 -17.32
C ALA A 6 -12.61 19.07 -16.66
N ILE A 7 -13.12 18.50 -15.58
CA ILE A 7 -14.26 19.04 -14.82
C ILE A 7 -13.87 19.32 -13.35
N ASP A 8 -12.57 19.52 -13.09
CA ASP A 8 -12.01 19.82 -11.76
C ASP A 8 -12.33 18.73 -10.71
N MET A 9 -12.39 17.47 -11.14
CA MET A 9 -12.64 16.32 -10.27
C MET A 9 -11.31 15.66 -9.86
N THR A 10 -10.52 16.38 -9.07
CA THR A 10 -9.28 15.87 -8.50
C THR A 10 -9.56 14.93 -7.33
N TYR A 11 -8.59 14.10 -6.94
CA TYR A 11 -8.73 13.25 -5.74
C TYR A 11 -9.02 14.08 -4.49
N ASP A 12 -8.36 15.23 -4.33
CA ASP A 12 -8.59 16.09 -3.17
C ASP A 12 -10.05 16.56 -3.11
N ASN A 13 -10.60 17.03 -4.22
CA ASN A 13 -12.00 17.49 -4.29
C ASN A 13 -12.98 16.34 -4.06
N LEU A 14 -12.74 15.18 -4.66
CA LEU A 14 -13.59 14.00 -4.49
C LEU A 14 -13.58 13.50 -3.04
N ILE A 15 -12.41 13.49 -2.41
CA ILE A 15 -12.28 13.09 -1.00
C ILE A 15 -13.07 14.05 -0.11
N LYS A 16 -12.93 15.37 -0.30
CA LYS A 16 -13.68 16.38 0.45
C LYS A 16 -15.19 16.20 0.31
N LEU A 17 -15.67 15.95 -0.92
CA LEU A 17 -17.08 15.66 -1.18
C LEU A 17 -17.53 14.39 -0.48
N SER A 18 -16.73 13.34 -0.57
CA SER A 18 -17.03 12.03 0.03
C SER A 18 -17.14 12.12 1.55
N LEU A 19 -16.25 12.88 2.19
CA LEU A 19 -16.25 13.04 3.65
C LEU A 19 -17.52 13.72 4.18
N ARG A 20 -18.19 14.55 3.37
CA ARG A 20 -19.47 15.15 3.74
C ARG A 20 -20.59 14.13 3.90
N HIS A 21 -20.48 12.98 3.25
CA HIS A 21 -21.44 11.87 3.36
C HIS A 21 -21.15 10.96 4.55
N ARG A 22 -20.15 11.26 5.37
CA ARG A 22 -19.74 10.51 6.57
C ARG A 22 -19.56 9.01 6.27
N PRO A 23 -18.65 8.64 5.35
CA PRO A 23 -18.42 7.23 5.06
C PRO A 23 -17.70 6.54 6.21
N ASP A 24 -17.96 5.27 6.42
CA ASP A 24 -17.18 4.45 7.35
C ASP A 24 -15.86 4.02 6.72
N VAL A 25 -15.89 3.70 5.43
CA VAL A 25 -14.74 3.28 4.65
C VAL A 25 -14.70 4.05 3.35
N LEU A 26 -13.54 4.58 3.02
CA LEU A 26 -13.28 5.26 1.76
C LEU A 26 -12.22 4.50 0.98
N ILE A 27 -12.55 4.10 -0.24
CA ILE A 27 -11.62 3.39 -1.12
C ILE A 27 -11.13 4.36 -2.19
N ILE A 28 -9.83 4.58 -2.22
CA ILE A 28 -9.17 5.46 -3.20
C ILE A 28 -8.30 4.57 -4.09
N GLY A 29 -8.58 4.58 -5.39
CA GLY A 29 -8.05 3.63 -6.34
C GLY A 29 -6.54 3.43 -6.26
N GLU A 30 -5.77 4.52 -6.26
CA GLU A 30 -4.32 4.42 -6.34
C GLU A 30 -3.64 5.72 -5.91
N ILE A 31 -2.49 5.60 -5.25
CA ILE A 31 -1.61 6.72 -4.91
C ILE A 31 -0.48 6.77 -5.93
N ARG A 32 -0.43 7.83 -6.76
CA ARG A 32 0.60 8.02 -7.78
C ARG A 32 1.48 9.22 -7.53
N ASP A 33 0.96 10.23 -6.86
CA ASP A 33 1.61 11.53 -6.70
C ASP A 33 1.48 12.07 -5.29
N LYS A 34 2.19 13.16 -5.04
CA LYS A 34 2.24 13.84 -3.76
C LYS A 34 0.87 14.34 -3.30
N GLU A 35 0.08 14.90 -4.22
CA GLU A 35 -1.24 15.43 -3.89
C GLU A 35 -2.17 14.33 -3.39
N THR A 36 -2.24 13.23 -4.12
CA THR A 36 -3.06 12.08 -3.74
C THR A 36 -2.59 11.47 -2.42
N ALA A 37 -1.27 11.30 -2.24
CA ALA A 37 -0.71 10.77 -1.00
C ALA A 37 -1.11 11.60 0.21
N ARG A 38 -0.97 12.92 0.12
CA ARG A 38 -1.36 13.83 1.19
C ARG A 38 -2.85 13.80 1.48
N ALA A 39 -3.67 13.78 0.42
CA ALA A 39 -5.13 13.73 0.56
C ALA A 39 -5.59 12.45 1.26
N VAL A 40 -5.01 11.30 0.90
CA VAL A 40 -5.30 10.01 1.53
C VAL A 40 -4.96 10.04 3.03
N ILE A 41 -3.78 10.53 3.38
CA ILE A 41 -3.35 10.60 4.78
C ILE A 41 -4.24 11.55 5.58
N ARG A 42 -4.56 12.72 5.04
CA ARG A 42 -5.47 13.66 5.71
C ARG A 42 -6.85 13.08 5.94
N ALA A 43 -7.39 12.37 4.94
CA ALA A 43 -8.70 11.72 5.08
C ALA A 43 -8.68 10.68 6.20
N SER A 44 -7.63 9.88 6.29
CA SER A 44 -7.51 8.87 7.34
C SER A 44 -7.41 9.48 8.73
N LEU A 45 -6.78 10.65 8.86
CA LEU A 45 -6.66 11.36 10.15
C LEU A 45 -7.99 11.96 10.64
N THR A 46 -9.01 12.02 9.79
CA THR A 46 -10.36 12.46 10.20
C THR A 46 -11.19 11.36 10.87
N GLY A 47 -10.65 10.16 11.02
CA GLY A 47 -11.34 9.02 11.64
C GLY A 47 -12.01 8.06 10.65
N VAL A 48 -11.91 8.33 9.37
CA VAL A 48 -12.42 7.43 8.31
C VAL A 48 -11.38 6.37 8.00
N THR A 49 -11.80 5.12 7.87
CA THR A 49 -10.92 4.06 7.38
C THR A 49 -10.70 4.23 5.88
N VAL A 50 -9.46 4.41 5.47
CA VAL A 50 -9.09 4.59 4.06
C VAL A 50 -8.31 3.38 3.57
N LEU A 51 -8.73 2.84 2.43
CA LEU A 51 -8.01 1.78 1.71
C LEU A 51 -7.54 2.34 0.38
N SER A 52 -6.28 2.11 0.06
CA SER A 52 -5.72 2.54 -1.22
C SER A 52 -4.62 1.59 -1.67
N THR A 53 -4.14 1.79 -2.88
CA THR A 53 -3.04 1.00 -3.44
C THR A 53 -1.89 1.90 -3.82
N ILE A 54 -0.69 1.34 -3.82
CA ILE A 54 0.53 2.05 -4.23
C ILE A 54 1.52 1.02 -4.76
N HIS A 55 2.27 1.38 -5.78
CA HIS A 55 3.29 0.51 -6.33
C HIS A 55 4.60 0.63 -5.54
N ALA A 56 5.07 -0.50 -5.03
CA ALA A 56 6.35 -0.61 -4.33
C ALA A 56 6.85 -2.06 -4.44
N LYS A 57 8.06 -2.29 -3.94
CA LYS A 57 8.73 -3.60 -4.06
C LYS A 57 8.70 -4.42 -2.77
N SER A 58 8.18 -3.86 -1.69
CA SER A 58 8.11 -4.49 -0.37
C SER A 58 7.24 -3.66 0.57
N VAL A 59 6.96 -4.19 1.75
CA VAL A 59 6.27 -3.43 2.83
C VAL A 59 7.06 -2.17 3.18
N SER A 60 8.36 -2.30 3.45
CA SER A 60 9.19 -1.12 3.77
C SER A 60 9.27 -0.16 2.59
N GLY A 61 9.25 -0.67 1.36
CA GLY A 61 9.23 0.14 0.15
C GLY A 61 7.97 1.00 0.04
N VAL A 62 6.81 0.52 0.47
CA VAL A 62 5.59 1.33 0.53
C VAL A 62 5.78 2.53 1.46
N TYR A 63 6.29 2.29 2.66
CA TYR A 63 6.55 3.34 3.65
C TYR A 63 7.51 4.39 3.10
N GLU A 64 8.64 3.96 2.55
CA GLU A 64 9.63 4.85 1.93
C GLU A 64 9.04 5.64 0.76
N ARG A 65 8.22 4.98 -0.06
CA ARG A 65 7.56 5.64 -1.20
C ARG A 65 6.66 6.78 -0.74
N LEU A 66 5.90 6.58 0.34
CA LEU A 66 5.04 7.63 0.89
C LEU A 66 5.85 8.80 1.42
N LEU A 67 6.98 8.56 2.07
CA LEU A 67 7.89 9.62 2.50
C LEU A 67 8.45 10.39 1.29
N ASP A 68 8.87 9.69 0.25
CA ASP A 68 9.41 10.29 -0.97
C ASP A 68 8.37 11.15 -1.69
N LEU A 69 7.09 10.78 -1.60
CA LEU A 69 6.00 11.58 -2.14
C LEU A 69 5.68 12.83 -1.29
N GLY A 70 6.40 13.01 -0.19
CA GLY A 70 6.31 14.22 0.63
C GLY A 70 5.29 14.17 1.76
N VAL A 71 4.84 12.97 2.13
CA VAL A 71 4.01 12.81 3.33
C VAL A 71 4.88 13.07 4.56
N ASP A 72 4.37 13.84 5.52
CA ASP A 72 5.05 14.08 6.78
C ASP A 72 5.15 12.77 7.58
N LYS A 73 6.35 12.48 8.09
CA LYS A 73 6.60 11.22 8.82
C LYS A 73 5.69 11.06 10.04
N SER A 74 5.46 12.13 10.78
CA SER A 74 4.60 12.12 11.97
C SER A 74 3.15 11.81 11.60
N GLU A 75 2.64 12.43 10.54
CA GLU A 75 1.29 12.16 10.04
C GLU A 75 1.16 10.71 9.54
N LEU A 76 2.17 10.24 8.80
CA LEU A 76 2.20 8.88 8.29
C LEU A 76 2.20 7.85 9.42
N ASP A 77 3.02 8.04 10.44
CA ASP A 77 3.09 7.14 11.60
C ASP A 77 1.77 7.10 12.39
N ASN A 78 1.02 8.20 12.40
CA ASN A 78 -0.28 8.27 13.07
C ASN A 78 -1.42 7.69 12.22
N ALA A 79 -1.32 7.78 10.91
CA ALA A 79 -2.39 7.38 9.98
C ALA A 79 -2.32 5.93 9.56
N LEU A 80 -1.11 5.43 9.31
CA LEU A 80 -0.89 4.13 8.69
C LEU A 80 -1.13 2.99 9.68
N GLN A 81 -2.07 2.10 9.37
CA GLN A 81 -2.46 0.99 10.24
C GLN A 81 -2.03 -0.37 9.70
N GLY A 82 -1.78 -0.48 8.42
CA GLY A 82 -1.36 -1.72 7.82
C GLY A 82 -0.88 -1.55 6.40
N ILE A 83 0.05 -2.38 6.00
CA ILE A 83 0.54 -2.51 4.63
C ILE A 83 0.50 -3.98 4.25
N ALA A 84 -0.10 -4.28 3.11
CA ALA A 84 -0.09 -5.60 2.51
C ALA A 84 0.63 -5.52 1.16
N TYR A 85 1.80 -6.13 1.08
CA TYR A 85 2.51 -6.30 -0.18
C TYR A 85 2.06 -7.60 -0.83
N MET A 86 1.64 -7.52 -2.08
CA MET A 86 1.02 -8.64 -2.77
C MET A 86 1.63 -8.87 -4.14
N ARG A 87 1.80 -10.15 -4.50
CA ARG A 87 2.20 -10.57 -5.84
C ARG A 87 1.36 -11.75 -6.29
N LEU A 88 1.10 -11.81 -7.58
CA LEU A 88 0.55 -13.01 -8.21
C LEU A 88 1.70 -13.80 -8.84
N ILE A 89 1.89 -15.02 -8.38
CA ILE A 89 2.94 -15.90 -8.87
C ILE A 89 2.27 -17.20 -9.32
N LYS A 90 2.37 -17.50 -10.61
CA LYS A 90 1.72 -18.69 -11.20
C LYS A 90 0.23 -18.79 -10.87
N GLY A 91 -0.47 -17.65 -10.89
CA GLY A 91 -1.90 -17.58 -10.62
C GLY A 91 -2.31 -17.64 -9.16
N GLY A 92 -1.36 -17.78 -8.24
CA GLY A 92 -1.60 -17.75 -6.79
C GLY A 92 -1.17 -16.45 -6.16
N GLY A 93 -1.92 -15.98 -5.18
CA GLY A 93 -1.58 -14.76 -4.44
C GLY A 93 -0.62 -15.05 -3.31
N VAL A 94 0.43 -14.24 -3.19
CA VAL A 94 1.36 -14.26 -2.05
C VAL A 94 1.28 -12.89 -1.38
N ILE A 95 1.14 -12.86 -0.06
CA ILE A 95 0.92 -11.62 0.71
C ILE A 95 1.90 -11.55 1.86
N ASP A 96 2.54 -10.39 1.99
CA ASP A 96 3.35 -10.02 3.16
C ASP A 96 2.67 -8.85 3.84
N PHE A 97 2.22 -9.04 5.08
CA PHE A 97 1.45 -8.05 5.82
C PHE A 97 2.22 -7.55 7.02
N ALA A 98 2.14 -6.25 7.27
CA ALA A 98 2.66 -5.62 8.48
C ALA A 98 1.63 -4.66 9.06
N SER A 99 1.53 -4.62 10.39
CA SER A 99 0.67 -3.71 11.15
C SER A 99 1.43 -2.71 12.00
N GLU A 100 2.75 -2.83 12.03
CA GLU A 100 3.65 -1.94 12.78
C GLU A 100 5.07 -2.04 12.24
N ASN A 101 5.95 -1.13 12.66
CA ASN A 101 7.38 -1.14 12.30
C ASN A 101 7.62 -1.25 10.78
N PHE A 102 6.86 -0.51 10.00
CA PHE A 102 6.84 -0.62 8.54
C PHE A 102 8.21 -0.36 7.91
N GLN A 103 8.93 0.66 8.39
CA GLN A 103 10.22 1.05 7.83
C GLN A 103 11.30 -0.01 8.05
N SER A 104 11.24 -0.71 9.18
CA SER A 104 12.19 -1.76 9.55
C SER A 104 11.70 -3.16 9.24
N HIS A 105 10.57 -3.30 8.55
CA HIS A 105 10.00 -4.61 8.21
C HIS A 105 10.97 -5.39 7.34
N SER A 106 11.35 -6.58 7.81
CA SER A 106 12.30 -7.46 7.12
C SER A 106 11.62 -8.22 5.99
N SER A 107 12.36 -8.51 4.93
CA SER A 107 11.92 -9.39 3.84
C SER A 107 11.90 -10.88 4.21
N THR A 108 12.29 -11.23 5.43
CA THR A 108 12.41 -12.63 5.87
C THR A 108 11.08 -13.38 5.72
N SER A 109 9.99 -12.81 6.19
CA SER A 109 8.68 -13.46 6.10
C SER A 109 8.25 -13.70 4.65
N TRP A 110 8.49 -12.74 3.78
CA TRP A 110 8.20 -12.87 2.35
C TRP A 110 9.01 -13.99 1.71
N ASN A 111 10.33 -13.98 1.92
CA ASN A 111 11.22 -14.98 1.35
C ASN A 111 10.92 -16.39 1.88
N GLN A 112 10.57 -16.51 3.16
CA GLN A 112 10.17 -17.79 3.75
C GLN A 112 8.87 -18.32 3.17
N GLN A 113 7.90 -17.47 2.87
CA GLN A 113 6.67 -17.89 2.19
C GLN A 113 6.98 -18.46 0.81
N LEU A 114 7.85 -17.80 0.04
CA LEU A 114 8.25 -18.29 -1.28
C LEU A 114 8.93 -19.66 -1.21
N GLU A 115 9.86 -19.81 -0.29
CA GLU A 115 10.57 -21.10 -0.09
C GLU A 115 9.61 -22.20 0.38
N GLY A 116 8.66 -21.89 1.26
CA GLY A 116 7.64 -22.82 1.68
C GLY A 116 6.76 -23.32 0.55
N LEU A 117 6.41 -22.43 -0.40
CA LEU A 117 5.63 -22.80 -1.57
C LEU A 117 6.41 -23.74 -2.52
N VAL A 118 7.73 -23.59 -2.60
CA VAL A 118 8.60 -24.51 -3.34
C VAL A 118 8.63 -25.89 -2.64
N GLU A 119 8.81 -25.91 -1.34
CA GLU A 119 8.81 -27.17 -0.56
C GLU A 119 7.50 -27.92 -0.67
N GLN A 120 6.37 -27.21 -0.74
CA GLN A 120 5.04 -27.81 -0.89
C GLN A 120 4.74 -28.23 -2.33
N GLY A 121 5.61 -27.91 -3.29
CA GLY A 121 5.43 -28.30 -4.68
C GLY A 121 4.55 -27.38 -5.53
N TYR A 122 4.13 -26.22 -4.99
CA TYR A 122 3.31 -25.25 -5.74
C TYR A 122 4.14 -24.42 -6.72
N LEU A 123 5.39 -24.13 -6.37
CA LEU A 123 6.32 -23.33 -7.17
C LEU A 123 7.65 -24.04 -7.32
N THR A 124 8.44 -23.64 -8.32
CA THR A 124 9.82 -24.10 -8.53
C THR A 124 10.79 -23.00 -8.03
N GLU A 125 12.06 -23.39 -7.85
CA GLU A 125 13.12 -22.43 -7.53
C GLU A 125 13.22 -21.33 -8.59
N GLY A 126 13.04 -21.66 -9.86
CA GLY A 126 13.04 -20.69 -10.95
C GLY A 126 11.89 -19.69 -10.86
N ASP A 127 10.72 -20.13 -10.36
CA ASP A 127 9.54 -19.27 -10.23
C ASP A 127 9.76 -18.17 -9.18
N ILE A 128 10.49 -18.45 -8.10
CA ILE A 128 10.67 -17.52 -6.99
C ILE A 128 11.95 -16.68 -7.08
N GLN A 129 12.88 -17.03 -7.97
CA GLN A 129 14.22 -16.42 -8.00
C GLN A 129 14.17 -14.90 -8.19
N GLY A 130 13.32 -14.40 -9.07
CA GLY A 130 13.14 -12.98 -9.31
C GLY A 130 12.18 -12.30 -8.33
N GLU A 131 11.52 -13.05 -7.47
CA GLU A 131 10.52 -12.54 -6.54
C GLU A 131 11.06 -12.36 -5.11
N LYS A 132 12.22 -12.92 -4.80
CA LYS A 132 12.85 -12.72 -3.49
C LYS A 132 13.27 -11.27 -3.30
N ILE A 133 13.11 -10.78 -2.09
CA ILE A 133 13.46 -9.41 -1.72
C ILE A 133 14.74 -9.44 -0.90
N LYS A 134 15.65 -8.51 -1.21
CA LYS A 134 16.87 -8.27 -0.43
C LYS A 134 16.63 -7.10 0.51
N ASP A 135 17.03 -7.25 1.76
CA ASP A 135 17.05 -6.15 2.73
C ASP A 135 18.20 -5.18 2.48
#